data_139ebdc455b24d20ae7224a604f8ac76
#
_entry.id   139ebdc455b24d20ae7224a604f8ac76
#
_cell.length_a   1.000
_cell.length_b   1.000
_cell.length_c   1.000
_cell.angle_alpha   90.00
_cell.angle_beta   90.00
_cell.angle_gamma   90.00
#
_symmetry.space_group_name_H-M   'P 1'
#
loop_
_entity.id
_entity.type
_entity.pdbx_description
1 polymer ?
#
loop_
_entity_poly.entity_id
_entity_poly.type
_entity_poly.pdbx_seq_one_letter_code
_entity_poly.pdbx_strand_id
1 'polypeptide(L)'
;MKLKHLEIFHAVMLTGTLSGAARLLHQTQPAASQALQSAERQLGYALFTRQRNRLEPTAEALALQPEVARLMAQLDAVRRLAEAQRADRTAPLRVLVVPSLAVVQLPSALRRFRARHAAVPLVLRTQHSREIAQSLALREADLGIVFGRSPGVGGSVGLEQLPLAQGRLVCVSRRRIGRGATVALAELARQPFIRTDGRDPMGALLAEEAQRAGISTPGEIVVQTHHTALVLAEEGFGPAVVDSFTAAAARRGDLVVQPLVPEVPVGLFALLPQGQPGPHERRLALAFAEAFAQALHDGPVAAKP
;
A
#
# COMPACT_ATOMS: atom_id res chain seq x y z
N MET A 1 -2.20 32.21 -8.35
CA MET A 1 -1.68 31.66 -7.08
C MET A 1 -0.17 31.47 -7.19
N LYS A 2 0.64 31.84 -6.17
CA LYS A 2 2.11 31.68 -6.18
C LYS A 2 2.48 30.36 -5.53
N LEU A 3 3.69 29.83 -5.78
CA LEU A 3 4.15 28.56 -5.19
C LEU A 3 4.02 28.54 -3.65
N LYS A 4 4.45 29.60 -2.98
CA LYS A 4 4.30 29.74 -1.52
C LYS A 4 2.86 29.64 -1.01
N HIS A 5 1.86 29.98 -1.84
CA HIS A 5 0.45 29.83 -1.49
C HIS A 5 0.01 28.37 -1.56
N LEU A 6 0.59 27.59 -2.49
CA LEU A 6 0.36 26.15 -2.61
C LEU A 6 1.04 25.40 -1.45
N GLU A 7 2.27 25.80 -1.12
CA GLU A 7 3.03 25.22 0.00
C GLU A 7 2.29 25.40 1.34
N ILE A 8 1.81 26.62 1.64
CA ILE A 8 1.08 26.86 2.89
C ILE A 8 -0.27 26.14 2.92
N PHE A 9 -1.01 26.13 1.81
CA PHE A 9 -2.25 25.38 1.69
C PHE A 9 -2.01 23.89 1.96
N HIS A 10 -1.04 23.29 1.29
CA HIS A 10 -0.67 21.90 1.46
C HIS A 10 -0.26 21.59 2.90
N ALA A 11 0.58 22.40 3.51
CA ALA A 11 1.02 22.24 4.88
C ALA A 11 -0.13 22.33 5.90
N VAL A 12 -1.11 23.22 5.68
CA VAL A 12 -2.31 23.30 6.53
C VAL A 12 -3.20 22.08 6.36
N MET A 13 -3.37 21.57 5.12
CA MET A 13 -4.12 20.33 4.86
C MET A 13 -3.49 19.13 5.59
N LEU A 14 -2.16 19.05 5.66
CA LEU A 14 -1.44 17.97 6.33
C LEU A 14 -1.49 18.06 7.86
N THR A 15 -1.41 19.27 8.42
CA THR A 15 -1.22 19.48 9.86
C THR A 15 -2.50 19.87 10.60
N GLY A 16 -3.54 20.28 9.87
CA GLY A 16 -4.82 20.75 10.43
C GLY A 16 -4.73 22.10 11.17
N THR A 17 -3.54 22.72 11.27
CA THR A 17 -3.33 23.95 12.04
C THR A 17 -2.30 24.88 11.37
N LEU A 18 -2.50 26.21 11.52
CA LEU A 18 -1.51 27.20 11.07
C LEU A 18 -0.15 27.09 11.79
N SER A 19 -0.16 26.77 13.07
CA SER A 19 1.08 26.61 13.84
C SER A 19 1.85 25.36 13.40
N GLY A 20 1.15 24.26 13.07
CA GLY A 20 1.72 23.06 12.49
C GLY A 20 2.32 23.32 11.12
N ALA A 21 1.56 24.00 10.25
CA ALA A 21 2.01 24.36 8.91
C ALA A 21 3.24 25.30 8.94
N ALA A 22 3.23 26.30 9.84
CA ALA A 22 4.37 27.21 10.01
C ALA A 22 5.64 26.46 10.41
N ARG A 23 5.54 25.53 11.38
CA ARG A 23 6.67 24.66 11.78
C ARG A 23 7.17 23.78 10.63
N LEU A 24 6.24 23.16 9.90
CA LEU A 24 6.58 22.29 8.76
C LEU A 24 7.33 23.05 7.66
N LEU A 25 6.99 24.33 7.44
CA LEU A 25 7.62 25.18 6.43
C LEU A 25 8.76 26.05 6.97
N HIS A 26 9.19 25.87 8.23
CA HIS A 26 10.23 26.67 8.89
C HIS A 26 9.93 28.17 8.84
N GLN A 27 8.67 28.56 9.04
CA GLN A 27 8.20 29.95 9.02
C GLN A 27 7.56 30.34 10.33
N THR A 28 7.38 31.66 10.54
CA THR A 28 6.61 32.16 11.68
C THR A 28 5.10 32.00 11.43
N GLN A 29 4.32 31.80 12.48
CA GLN A 29 2.86 31.68 12.35
C GLN A 29 2.21 32.92 11.70
N PRO A 30 2.60 34.17 11.99
CA PRO A 30 2.09 35.33 11.28
C PRO A 30 2.36 35.29 9.77
N ALA A 31 3.57 34.86 9.34
CA ALA A 31 3.91 34.73 7.93
C ALA A 31 3.04 33.65 7.23
N ALA A 32 2.84 32.51 7.89
CA ALA A 32 1.98 31.44 7.42
C ALA A 32 0.51 31.93 7.28
N SER A 33 0.00 32.67 8.26
CA SER A 33 -1.35 33.26 8.22
C SER A 33 -1.51 34.27 7.07
N GLN A 34 -0.54 35.15 6.89
CA GLN A 34 -0.55 36.12 5.77
C GLN A 34 -0.50 35.42 4.41
N ALA A 35 0.31 34.37 4.27
CA ALA A 35 0.39 33.58 3.04
C ALA A 35 -0.93 32.91 2.70
N LEU A 36 -1.60 32.29 3.69
CA LEU A 36 -2.91 31.67 3.51
C LEU A 36 -3.98 32.71 3.13
N GLN A 37 -4.07 33.80 3.87
CA GLN A 37 -5.03 34.90 3.55
C GLN A 37 -4.77 35.50 2.17
N SER A 38 -3.49 35.61 1.76
CA SER A 38 -3.14 36.08 0.41
C SER A 38 -3.57 35.07 -0.67
N ALA A 39 -3.49 33.76 -0.40
CA ALA A 39 -4.00 32.73 -1.28
C ALA A 39 -5.53 32.84 -1.45
N GLU A 40 -6.28 32.93 -0.36
CA GLU A 40 -7.75 33.04 -0.34
C GLU A 40 -8.23 34.33 -1.06
N ARG A 41 -7.59 35.44 -0.77
CA ARG A 41 -7.90 36.72 -1.49
C ARG A 41 -7.66 36.62 -3.00
N GLN A 42 -6.62 35.92 -3.43
CA GLN A 42 -6.31 35.75 -4.85
C GLN A 42 -7.27 34.73 -5.53
N LEU A 43 -7.79 33.78 -4.80
CA LEU A 43 -8.79 32.82 -5.28
C LEU A 43 -10.21 33.39 -5.27
N GLY A 44 -10.49 34.37 -4.39
CA GLY A 44 -11.82 34.97 -4.23
C GLY A 44 -12.75 34.18 -3.32
N TYR A 45 -12.23 33.10 -2.66
CA TYR A 45 -12.98 32.26 -1.72
C TYR A 45 -12.08 31.75 -0.59
N ALA A 46 -12.70 31.38 0.53
CA ALA A 46 -12.01 30.84 1.67
C ALA A 46 -11.63 29.35 1.42
N LEU A 47 -10.42 28.98 1.80
CA LEU A 47 -9.95 27.58 1.76
C LEU A 47 -10.23 26.87 3.08
N PHE A 48 -10.26 27.61 4.18
CA PHE A 48 -10.52 27.05 5.51
C PHE A 48 -11.53 27.89 6.29
N THR A 49 -12.35 27.18 7.08
CA THR A 49 -13.23 27.78 8.08
C THR A 49 -12.67 27.50 9.48
N ARG A 50 -12.93 28.38 10.43
CA ARG A 50 -12.57 28.18 11.84
C ARG A 50 -13.73 27.59 12.61
N GLN A 51 -13.59 26.36 13.05
CA GLN A 51 -14.54 25.73 13.98
C GLN A 51 -13.82 25.26 15.24
N ARG A 52 -14.30 25.66 16.41
CA ARG A 52 -13.77 25.26 17.73
C ARG A 52 -12.23 25.28 17.81
N ASN A 53 -11.61 26.35 17.31
CA ASN A 53 -10.16 26.57 17.30
C ASN A 53 -9.36 25.64 16.35
N ARG A 54 -10.02 24.95 15.42
CA ARG A 54 -9.39 24.17 14.33
C ARG A 54 -9.71 24.78 12.99
N LEU A 55 -8.81 24.57 12.02
CA LEU A 55 -9.04 24.88 10.62
C LEU A 55 -9.68 23.68 9.93
N GLU A 56 -10.90 23.86 9.44
CA GLU A 56 -11.57 22.84 8.65
C GLU A 56 -11.55 23.25 7.17
N PRO A 57 -11.18 22.32 6.26
CA PRO A 57 -11.14 22.63 4.84
C PRO A 57 -12.56 22.84 4.29
N THR A 58 -12.72 23.83 3.40
CA THR A 58 -13.95 24.03 2.63
C THR A 58 -14.10 22.98 1.52
N ALA A 59 -15.26 22.91 0.88
CA ALA A 59 -15.49 22.04 -0.28
C ALA A 59 -14.52 22.36 -1.42
N GLU A 60 -14.24 23.64 -1.64
CA GLU A 60 -13.28 24.12 -2.62
C GLU A 60 -11.84 23.70 -2.29
N ALA A 61 -11.46 23.73 -1.00
CA ALA A 61 -10.16 23.23 -0.55
C ALA A 61 -10.02 21.72 -0.78
N LEU A 62 -11.05 20.94 -0.46
CA LEU A 62 -11.06 19.50 -0.70
C LEU A 62 -10.95 19.16 -2.19
N ALA A 63 -11.61 19.94 -3.06
CA ALA A 63 -11.51 19.78 -4.51
C ALA A 63 -10.10 20.14 -5.04
N LEU A 64 -9.44 21.17 -4.46
CA LEU A 64 -8.12 21.64 -4.87
C LEU A 64 -6.99 20.72 -4.34
N GLN A 65 -7.19 20.06 -3.20
CA GLN A 65 -6.18 19.28 -2.49
C GLN A 65 -5.45 18.23 -3.37
N PRO A 66 -6.12 17.40 -4.18
CA PRO A 66 -5.43 16.37 -4.97
C PRO A 66 -4.45 16.97 -5.99
N GLU A 67 -4.83 18.08 -6.62
CA GLU A 67 -4.01 18.74 -7.63
C GLU A 67 -2.78 19.41 -6.99
N VAL A 68 -2.98 20.09 -5.87
CA VAL A 68 -1.87 20.69 -5.12
C VAL A 68 -0.93 19.63 -4.57
N ALA A 69 -1.43 18.55 -4.01
CA ALA A 69 -0.61 17.44 -3.52
C ALA A 69 0.27 16.86 -4.65
N ARG A 70 -0.31 16.67 -5.85
CA ARG A 70 0.42 16.20 -7.03
C ARG A 70 1.53 17.15 -7.45
N LEU A 71 1.25 18.45 -7.48
CA LEU A 71 2.23 19.47 -7.82
C LEU A 71 3.38 19.54 -6.79
N MET A 72 3.05 19.49 -5.49
CA MET A 72 4.06 19.48 -4.41
C MET A 72 4.97 18.27 -4.50
N ALA A 73 4.43 17.09 -4.78
CA ALA A 73 5.21 15.87 -4.98
C ALA A 73 6.14 15.98 -6.21
N GLN A 74 5.69 16.59 -7.31
CA GLN A 74 6.54 16.85 -8.46
C GLN A 74 7.67 17.84 -8.14
N LEU A 75 7.38 18.90 -7.39
CA LEU A 75 8.40 19.85 -6.94
C LEU A 75 9.46 19.17 -6.07
N ASP A 76 9.06 18.32 -5.17
CA ASP A 76 9.99 17.54 -4.34
C ASP A 76 10.81 16.54 -5.17
N ALA A 77 10.24 15.97 -6.22
CA ALA A 77 10.99 15.14 -7.17
C ALA A 77 12.09 15.92 -7.88
N VAL A 78 11.80 17.17 -8.32
CA VAL A 78 12.80 18.06 -8.92
C VAL A 78 13.88 18.43 -7.92
N ARG A 79 13.51 18.77 -6.68
CA ARG A 79 14.48 19.07 -5.61
C ARG A 79 15.42 17.90 -5.35
N ARG A 80 14.88 16.69 -5.22
CA ARG A 80 15.67 15.46 -5.03
C ARG A 80 16.62 15.19 -6.20
N LEU A 81 16.16 15.38 -7.44
CA LEU A 81 17.01 15.21 -8.63
C LEU A 81 18.18 16.21 -8.63
N ALA A 82 17.91 17.46 -8.28
CA ALA A 82 18.96 18.49 -8.15
C ALA A 82 19.98 18.18 -7.04
N GLU A 83 19.49 17.65 -5.90
CA GLU A 83 20.35 17.22 -4.79
C GLU A 83 21.21 16.00 -5.16
N ALA A 84 20.64 15.01 -5.86
CA ALA A 84 21.36 13.84 -6.34
C ALA A 84 22.50 14.21 -7.27
N GLN A 85 22.29 15.19 -8.16
CA GLN A 85 23.35 15.69 -9.06
C GLN A 85 24.48 16.43 -8.32
N ARG A 86 24.18 17.08 -7.18
CA ARG A 86 25.19 17.80 -6.39
C ARG A 86 26.10 16.87 -5.57
N ALA A 87 25.60 15.69 -5.21
CA ALA A 87 26.24 14.86 -4.19
C ALA A 87 27.10 13.72 -4.75
N ASP A 88 27.15 13.52 -6.07
CA ASP A 88 27.75 12.30 -6.68
C ASP A 88 27.26 10.98 -6.02
N ARG A 89 26.11 11.05 -5.35
CA ARG A 89 25.50 9.95 -4.62
C ARG A 89 24.29 9.42 -5.39
N THR A 90 24.24 8.13 -5.59
CA THR A 90 23.05 7.45 -6.10
C THR A 90 21.84 7.77 -5.22
N ALA A 91 20.81 8.34 -5.79
CA ALA A 91 19.54 8.58 -5.07
C ALA A 91 19.00 7.28 -4.50
N PRO A 92 18.38 7.30 -3.30
CA PRO A 92 17.84 6.08 -2.70
C PRO A 92 16.68 5.54 -3.54
N LEU A 93 16.67 4.24 -3.79
CA LEU A 93 15.51 3.54 -4.34
C LEU A 93 14.43 3.41 -3.25
N ARG A 94 13.27 4.00 -3.48
CA ARG A 94 12.13 4.02 -2.54
C ARG A 94 11.13 2.96 -2.94
N VAL A 95 10.98 1.94 -2.09
CA VAL A 95 10.10 0.80 -2.33
C VAL A 95 9.00 0.77 -1.29
N LEU A 96 7.76 0.66 -1.76
CA LEU A 96 6.58 0.46 -0.93
C LEU A 96 6.08 -0.98 -1.09
N VAL A 97 5.77 -1.63 0.01
CA VAL A 97 5.31 -3.03 0.01
C VAL A 97 4.09 -3.15 0.92
N VAL A 98 3.11 -3.95 0.54
CA VAL A 98 1.99 -4.25 1.44
C VAL A 98 2.48 -4.96 2.70
N PRO A 99 1.90 -4.67 3.89
CA PRO A 99 2.43 -5.14 5.17
C PRO A 99 2.62 -6.65 5.26
N SER A 100 1.72 -7.44 4.69
CA SER A 100 1.76 -8.90 4.73
C SER A 100 3.02 -9.49 4.07
N LEU A 101 3.48 -8.90 2.98
CA LEU A 101 4.66 -9.35 2.24
C LEU A 101 5.97 -8.81 2.83
N ALA A 102 5.90 -7.75 3.63
CA ALA A 102 7.09 -7.13 4.20
C ALA A 102 7.80 -8.00 5.24
N VAL A 103 7.06 -8.91 5.89
CA VAL A 103 7.61 -9.73 6.98
C VAL A 103 8.47 -10.88 6.46
N VAL A 104 8.06 -11.53 5.37
CA VAL A 104 8.71 -12.76 4.89
C VAL A 104 9.41 -12.56 3.55
N GLN A 105 8.69 -12.04 2.56
CA GLN A 105 9.20 -11.95 1.19
C GLN A 105 10.22 -10.83 1.02
N LEU A 106 9.97 -9.67 1.63
CA LEU A 106 10.85 -8.50 1.51
C LEU A 106 12.30 -8.76 1.97
N PRO A 107 12.57 -9.44 3.11
CA PRO A 107 13.95 -9.75 3.50
C PRO A 107 14.69 -10.63 2.50
N SER A 108 14.00 -11.61 1.89
CA SER A 108 14.57 -12.48 0.85
C SER A 108 14.85 -11.70 -0.45
N ALA A 109 13.90 -10.89 -0.89
CA ALA A 109 14.08 -9.99 -2.04
C ALA A 109 15.25 -9.02 -1.83
N LEU A 110 15.35 -8.46 -0.62
CA LEU A 110 16.42 -7.55 -0.26
C LEU A 110 17.81 -8.21 -0.32
N ARG A 111 17.95 -9.43 0.22
CA ARG A 111 19.22 -10.19 0.09
C ARG A 111 19.64 -10.39 -1.35
N ARG A 112 18.70 -10.77 -2.24
CA ARG A 112 18.95 -10.96 -3.67
C ARG A 112 19.34 -9.67 -4.36
N PHE A 113 18.61 -8.60 -4.11
CA PHE A 113 18.91 -7.28 -4.65
C PHE A 113 20.29 -6.78 -4.22
N ARG A 114 20.61 -6.90 -2.92
CA ARG A 114 21.89 -6.48 -2.35
C ARG A 114 23.09 -7.26 -2.90
N ALA A 115 22.93 -8.51 -3.30
CA ALA A 115 23.98 -9.31 -3.91
C ALA A 115 24.51 -8.70 -5.23
N ARG A 116 23.66 -7.96 -5.95
CA ARG A 116 24.01 -7.32 -7.24
C ARG A 116 24.11 -5.79 -7.13
N HIS A 117 23.50 -5.19 -6.13
CA HIS A 117 23.36 -3.73 -5.95
C HIS A 117 23.71 -3.31 -4.51
N ALA A 118 24.90 -3.70 -4.03
CA ALA A 118 25.31 -3.51 -2.63
C ALA A 118 25.31 -2.04 -2.18
N ALA A 119 25.73 -1.12 -3.05
CA ALA A 119 25.93 0.30 -2.74
C ALA A 119 24.65 1.16 -2.89
N VAL A 120 23.55 0.62 -3.44
CA VAL A 120 22.33 1.40 -3.69
C VAL A 120 21.63 1.70 -2.35
N PRO A 121 21.45 2.97 -1.95
CA PRO A 121 20.65 3.30 -0.78
C PRO A 121 19.20 2.89 -0.99
N LEU A 122 18.52 2.40 0.07
CA LEU A 122 17.15 1.94 0.01
C LEU A 122 16.31 2.61 1.09
N VAL A 123 15.10 3.02 0.72
CA VAL A 123 14.04 3.42 1.64
C VAL A 123 12.88 2.45 1.47
N LEU A 124 12.65 1.62 2.48
CA LEU A 124 11.59 0.60 2.48
C LEU A 124 10.49 1.04 3.44
N ARG A 125 9.24 1.09 2.96
CA ARG A 125 8.07 1.44 3.77
C ARG A 125 6.93 0.48 3.48
N THR A 126 6.03 0.33 4.45
CA THR A 126 4.80 -0.44 4.28
C THR A 126 3.60 0.50 4.20
N GLN A 127 2.72 0.22 3.24
CA GLN A 127 1.44 0.92 3.05
C GLN A 127 0.43 -0.07 2.46
N HIS A 128 -0.87 0.24 2.54
CA HIS A 128 -1.90 -0.54 1.86
C HIS A 128 -1.91 -0.26 0.36
N SER A 129 -2.38 -1.23 -0.44
CA SER A 129 -2.30 -1.18 -1.92
C SER A 129 -2.82 0.13 -2.53
N ARG A 130 -3.90 0.69 -1.99
CA ARG A 130 -4.46 1.96 -2.46
C ARG A 130 -3.54 3.15 -2.19
N GLU A 131 -2.95 3.20 -1.00
CA GLU A 131 -2.00 4.24 -0.59
C GLU A 131 -0.71 4.14 -1.42
N ILE A 132 -0.23 2.91 -1.68
CA ILE A 132 0.93 2.66 -2.56
C ILE A 132 0.69 3.26 -3.94
N ALA A 133 -0.48 2.99 -4.54
CA ALA A 133 -0.81 3.54 -5.85
C ALA A 133 -0.85 5.08 -5.84
N GLN A 134 -1.38 5.70 -4.78
CA GLN A 134 -1.38 7.15 -4.60
C GLN A 134 0.04 7.71 -4.45
N SER A 135 0.86 7.14 -3.58
CA SER A 135 2.25 7.57 -3.37
C SER A 135 3.09 7.45 -4.65
N LEU A 136 2.87 6.41 -5.47
CA LEU A 136 3.52 6.26 -6.77
C LEU A 136 3.04 7.32 -7.78
N ALA A 137 1.74 7.59 -7.83
CA ALA A 137 1.19 8.64 -8.68
C ALA A 137 1.72 10.04 -8.30
N LEU A 138 1.97 10.27 -7.01
CA LEU A 138 2.60 11.48 -6.46
C LEU A 138 4.13 11.47 -6.54
N ARG A 139 4.74 10.42 -7.09
CA ARG A 139 6.20 10.25 -7.17
C ARG A 139 6.94 10.27 -5.82
N GLU A 140 6.28 9.88 -4.77
CA GLU A 140 6.86 9.71 -3.44
C GLU A 140 7.65 8.40 -3.32
N ALA A 141 7.42 7.45 -4.23
CA ALA A 141 8.12 6.19 -4.34
C ALA A 141 8.43 5.84 -5.79
N ASP A 142 9.35 4.89 -5.98
CA ASP A 142 9.84 4.45 -7.28
C ASP A 142 9.29 3.08 -7.67
N LEU A 143 8.90 2.28 -6.69
CA LEU A 143 8.33 0.95 -6.87
C LEU A 143 7.31 0.65 -5.77
N GLY A 144 6.19 0.03 -6.13
CA GLY A 144 5.20 -0.52 -5.22
C GLY A 144 4.98 -2.01 -5.45
N ILE A 145 4.90 -2.80 -4.39
CA ILE A 145 4.52 -4.21 -4.46
C ILE A 145 3.13 -4.36 -3.84
N VAL A 146 2.16 -4.77 -4.64
CA VAL A 146 0.74 -4.75 -4.26
C VAL A 146 0.00 -6.02 -4.66
N PHE A 147 -1.06 -6.31 -3.94
CA PHE A 147 -2.05 -7.30 -4.37
C PHE A 147 -3.08 -6.69 -5.32
N GLY A 148 -3.59 -7.52 -6.23
CA GLY A 148 -4.67 -7.18 -7.14
C GLY A 148 -5.34 -8.43 -7.73
N ARG A 149 -6.37 -8.23 -8.55
CA ARG A 149 -7.11 -9.35 -9.18
C ARG A 149 -6.46 -9.78 -10.50
N SER A 150 -6.17 -8.83 -11.38
CA SER A 150 -5.64 -9.07 -12.72
C SER A 150 -4.88 -7.85 -13.23
N PRO A 151 -3.94 -8.01 -14.16
CA PRO A 151 -3.31 -6.90 -14.84
C PRO A 151 -4.37 -6.02 -15.53
N GLY A 152 -4.30 -4.71 -15.32
CA GLY A 152 -5.18 -3.74 -15.97
C GLY A 152 -6.56 -3.53 -15.33
N VAL A 153 -6.99 -4.37 -14.39
CA VAL A 153 -8.25 -4.14 -13.65
C VAL A 153 -7.97 -3.25 -12.44
N GLY A 154 -8.42 -2.00 -12.48
CA GLY A 154 -8.19 -0.99 -11.43
C GLY A 154 -6.84 -0.28 -11.55
N GLY A 155 -6.20 -0.33 -12.72
CA GLY A 155 -4.96 0.37 -12.99
C GLY A 155 -5.11 1.87 -12.77
N SER A 156 -4.38 2.43 -11.80
CA SER A 156 -4.32 3.87 -11.62
C SER A 156 -3.70 4.50 -12.87
N VAL A 157 -4.34 5.53 -13.40
CA VAL A 157 -3.83 6.29 -14.55
C VAL A 157 -2.40 6.74 -14.24
N GLY A 158 -1.47 6.49 -15.16
CA GLY A 158 -0.07 6.88 -15.02
C GLY A 158 0.83 5.90 -14.27
N LEU A 159 0.36 4.66 -13.99
CA LEU A 159 1.17 3.58 -13.43
C LEU A 159 1.28 2.42 -14.42
N GLU A 160 2.48 1.86 -14.52
CA GLU A 160 2.75 0.59 -15.19
C GLU A 160 2.61 -0.54 -14.17
N GLN A 161 1.94 -1.61 -14.57
CA GLN A 161 1.71 -2.78 -13.73
C GLN A 161 2.40 -4.00 -14.33
N LEU A 162 3.31 -4.60 -13.57
CA LEU A 162 4.05 -5.80 -13.96
C LEU A 162 3.61 -6.98 -13.07
N PRO A 163 3.16 -8.11 -13.64
CA PRO A 163 2.83 -9.29 -12.86
C PRO A 163 4.10 -9.92 -12.25
N LEU A 164 4.06 -10.24 -10.96
CA LEU A 164 5.15 -10.91 -10.25
C LEU A 164 4.82 -12.37 -9.94
N ALA A 165 3.60 -12.65 -9.48
CA ALA A 165 3.16 -14.00 -9.15
C ALA A 165 1.62 -14.11 -9.14
N GLN A 166 1.15 -15.34 -9.21
CA GLN A 166 -0.25 -15.71 -9.02
C GLN A 166 -0.37 -16.57 -7.76
N GLY A 167 -1.37 -16.31 -6.96
CA GLY A 167 -1.74 -17.06 -5.77
C GLY A 167 -3.25 -17.15 -5.65
N ARG A 168 -3.72 -17.48 -4.46
CA ARG A 168 -5.16 -17.61 -4.14
C ARG A 168 -5.41 -17.27 -2.68
N LEU A 169 -6.67 -17.02 -2.31
CA LEU A 169 -7.06 -17.03 -0.91
C LEU A 169 -7.15 -18.47 -0.40
N VAL A 170 -6.71 -18.66 0.83
CA VAL A 170 -6.72 -19.93 1.54
C VAL A 170 -7.25 -19.74 2.96
N CYS A 171 -7.84 -20.77 3.51
CA CYS A 171 -8.17 -20.85 4.93
C CYS A 171 -6.98 -21.42 5.69
N VAL A 172 -6.57 -20.77 6.77
CA VAL A 172 -5.58 -21.27 7.73
C VAL A 172 -6.24 -21.49 9.09
N SER A 173 -5.98 -22.62 9.71
CA SER A 173 -6.59 -23.00 11.00
C SER A 173 -5.77 -24.06 11.73
N ARG A 174 -5.92 -24.16 13.05
CA ARG A 174 -5.30 -25.25 13.85
C ARG A 174 -5.94 -26.62 13.62
N ARG A 175 -7.17 -26.65 13.16
CA ARG A 175 -7.90 -27.89 12.88
C ARG A 175 -8.51 -27.81 11.49
N ARG A 176 -8.49 -28.92 10.77
CA ARG A 176 -9.13 -29.01 9.46
C ARG A 176 -10.64 -28.70 9.56
N ILE A 177 -11.12 -27.88 8.66
CA ILE A 177 -12.54 -27.58 8.51
C ILE A 177 -13.09 -28.59 7.50
N GLY A 178 -14.14 -29.28 7.88
CA GLY A 178 -14.69 -30.38 7.08
C GLY A 178 -13.75 -31.58 6.94
N ARG A 179 -14.06 -32.44 5.97
CA ARG A 179 -13.32 -33.69 5.71
C ARG A 179 -12.39 -33.64 4.51
N GLY A 180 -12.52 -32.60 3.67
CA GLY A 180 -11.80 -32.47 2.42
C GLY A 180 -10.41 -31.82 2.54
N ALA A 181 -9.62 -31.92 1.47
CA ALA A 181 -8.37 -31.18 1.34
C ALA A 181 -8.62 -29.66 1.12
N THR A 182 -9.77 -29.30 0.60
CA THR A 182 -10.27 -27.94 0.40
C THR A 182 -11.39 -27.64 1.36
N VAL A 183 -11.76 -26.37 1.52
CA VAL A 183 -12.91 -25.94 2.32
C VAL A 183 -13.86 -25.09 1.47
N ALA A 184 -15.13 -25.44 1.46
CA ALA A 184 -16.14 -24.62 0.82
C ALA A 184 -16.35 -23.31 1.62
N LEU A 185 -16.47 -22.19 0.91
CA LEU A 185 -16.73 -20.91 1.57
C LEU A 185 -18.03 -20.95 2.40
N ALA A 186 -19.05 -21.66 1.89
CA ALA A 186 -20.30 -21.89 2.63
C ALA A 186 -20.12 -22.70 3.90
N GLU A 187 -19.17 -23.63 3.96
CA GLU A 187 -18.85 -24.41 5.14
C GLU A 187 -18.06 -23.58 6.15
N LEU A 188 -17.08 -22.83 5.69
CA LEU A 188 -16.32 -21.88 6.52
C LEU A 188 -17.24 -20.84 7.17
N ALA A 189 -18.22 -20.33 6.43
CA ALA A 189 -19.16 -19.29 6.89
C ALA A 189 -20.18 -19.78 7.95
N ARG A 190 -20.25 -21.10 8.23
CA ARG A 190 -21.08 -21.66 9.32
C ARG A 190 -20.52 -21.38 10.71
N GLN A 191 -19.30 -20.89 10.80
CA GLN A 191 -18.63 -20.52 12.04
C GLN A 191 -17.97 -19.14 11.89
N PRO A 192 -17.76 -18.43 12.99
CA PRO A 192 -16.97 -17.20 12.97
C PRO A 192 -15.55 -17.49 12.47
N PHE A 193 -15.03 -16.61 11.61
CA PHE A 193 -13.66 -16.67 11.14
C PHE A 193 -13.03 -15.28 11.04
N ILE A 194 -11.72 -15.24 11.06
CA ILE A 194 -10.92 -14.02 10.97
C ILE A 194 -10.77 -13.64 9.50
N ARG A 195 -11.11 -12.40 9.16
CA ARG A 195 -11.02 -11.89 7.80
C ARG A 195 -10.44 -10.48 7.77
N THR A 196 -9.97 -10.06 6.61
CA THR A 196 -9.58 -8.66 6.39
C THR A 196 -10.78 -7.78 6.08
N ASP A 197 -10.62 -6.47 6.36
CA ASP A 197 -11.62 -5.45 6.04
C ASP A 197 -11.88 -5.43 4.52
N GLY A 198 -13.13 -5.25 4.10
CA GLY A 198 -13.53 -5.12 2.69
C GLY A 198 -12.94 -3.90 1.95
N ARG A 199 -12.30 -2.96 2.68
CA ARG A 199 -11.49 -1.89 2.08
C ARG A 199 -10.13 -2.35 1.57
N ASP A 200 -9.63 -3.46 2.08
CA ASP A 200 -8.45 -4.13 1.54
C ASP A 200 -8.82 -4.89 0.25
N PRO A 201 -8.00 -4.87 -0.81
CA PRO A 201 -8.30 -5.56 -2.08
C PRO A 201 -8.61 -7.05 -1.91
N MET A 202 -7.95 -7.72 -0.97
CA MET A 202 -8.17 -9.16 -0.71
C MET A 202 -9.48 -9.39 0.05
N GLY A 203 -9.78 -8.55 1.03
CA GLY A 203 -11.05 -8.57 1.73
C GLY A 203 -12.23 -8.29 0.79
N ALA A 204 -12.05 -7.39 -0.18
CA ALA A 204 -13.03 -7.12 -1.22
C ALA A 204 -13.26 -8.35 -2.13
N LEU A 205 -12.20 -9.06 -2.54
CA LEU A 205 -12.31 -10.28 -3.33
C LEU A 205 -13.11 -11.37 -2.61
N LEU A 206 -12.85 -11.57 -1.32
CA LEU A 206 -13.60 -12.51 -0.49
C LEU A 206 -15.07 -12.10 -0.37
N ALA A 207 -15.34 -10.82 -0.13
CA ALA A 207 -16.70 -10.29 0.00
C ALA A 207 -17.50 -10.44 -1.30
N GLU A 208 -16.89 -10.16 -2.45
CA GLU A 208 -17.52 -10.33 -3.76
C GLU A 208 -17.85 -11.79 -4.05
N GLU A 209 -16.94 -12.72 -3.68
CA GLU A 209 -17.19 -14.15 -3.88
C GLU A 209 -18.32 -14.65 -2.97
N ALA A 210 -18.32 -14.22 -1.71
CA ALA A 210 -19.40 -14.51 -0.77
C ALA A 210 -20.76 -13.97 -1.28
N GLN A 211 -20.78 -12.74 -1.78
CA GLN A 211 -21.99 -12.13 -2.36
C GLN A 211 -22.51 -12.90 -3.57
N ARG A 212 -21.62 -13.32 -4.50
CA ARG A 212 -22.01 -14.15 -5.66
C ARG A 212 -22.62 -15.49 -5.25
N ALA A 213 -22.10 -16.06 -4.18
CA ALA A 213 -22.59 -17.34 -3.64
C ALA A 213 -23.80 -17.18 -2.72
N GLY A 214 -24.29 -15.97 -2.45
CA GLY A 214 -25.39 -15.69 -1.50
C GLY A 214 -25.03 -16.02 -0.05
N ILE A 215 -23.74 -15.96 0.30
CA ILE A 215 -23.21 -16.33 1.61
C ILE A 215 -22.94 -15.06 2.43
N SER A 216 -23.49 -15.01 3.64
CA SER A 216 -23.06 -14.03 4.64
C SER A 216 -21.74 -14.49 5.25
N THR A 217 -20.78 -13.58 5.36
CA THR A 217 -19.48 -13.85 5.99
C THR A 217 -19.44 -13.24 7.39
N PRO A 218 -19.95 -13.95 8.43
CA PRO A 218 -19.87 -13.45 9.79
C PRO A 218 -18.40 -13.41 10.21
N GLY A 219 -17.90 -12.23 10.55
CA GLY A 219 -16.55 -12.08 11.07
C GLY A 219 -16.62 -11.48 12.45
N GLU A 220 -16.32 -12.25 13.48
CA GLU A 220 -16.15 -11.69 14.83
C GLU A 220 -14.87 -10.85 14.92
N ILE A 221 -13.85 -11.26 14.17
CA ILE A 221 -12.56 -10.57 14.15
C ILE A 221 -12.29 -10.08 12.73
N VAL A 222 -12.22 -8.76 12.58
CA VAL A 222 -11.85 -8.10 11.32
C VAL A 222 -10.51 -7.40 11.53
N VAL A 223 -9.55 -7.71 10.68
CA VAL A 223 -8.18 -7.17 10.77
C VAL A 223 -7.81 -6.40 9.50
N GLN A 224 -6.75 -5.62 9.57
CA GLN A 224 -6.30 -4.83 8.43
C GLN A 224 -5.30 -5.55 7.53
N THR A 225 -4.61 -6.60 8.04
CA THR A 225 -3.58 -7.31 7.28
C THR A 225 -3.74 -8.82 7.38
N HIS A 226 -3.41 -9.54 6.31
CA HIS A 226 -3.40 -11.00 6.30
C HIS A 226 -2.38 -11.57 7.31
N HIS A 227 -1.26 -10.88 7.53
CA HIS A 227 -0.30 -11.32 8.55
C HIS A 227 -0.89 -11.32 9.96
N THR A 228 -1.66 -10.29 10.33
CA THR A 228 -2.38 -10.28 11.61
C THR A 228 -3.40 -11.41 11.68
N ALA A 229 -4.15 -11.67 10.59
CA ALA A 229 -5.08 -12.79 10.53
C ALA A 229 -4.38 -14.13 10.74
N LEU A 230 -3.23 -14.34 10.09
CA LEU A 230 -2.40 -15.54 10.24
C LEU A 230 -1.97 -15.75 11.69
N VAL A 231 -1.39 -14.72 12.32
CA VAL A 231 -0.91 -14.81 13.71
C VAL A 231 -2.05 -15.12 14.67
N LEU A 232 -3.23 -14.52 14.50
CA LEU A 232 -4.39 -14.84 15.32
C LEU A 232 -4.88 -16.27 15.13
N ALA A 233 -4.84 -16.80 13.90
CA ALA A 233 -5.13 -18.21 13.65
C ALA A 233 -4.08 -19.14 14.30
N GLU A 234 -2.80 -18.78 14.24
CA GLU A 234 -1.71 -19.47 14.94
C GLU A 234 -1.92 -19.51 16.46
N GLU A 235 -2.46 -18.45 17.05
CA GLU A 235 -2.77 -18.39 18.48
C GLU A 235 -4.11 -19.05 18.84
N GLY A 236 -4.88 -19.51 17.83
CA GLY A 236 -6.10 -20.30 18.05
C GLY A 236 -7.38 -19.48 18.24
N PHE A 237 -7.38 -18.22 17.85
CA PHE A 237 -8.57 -17.37 17.89
C PHE A 237 -9.63 -17.76 16.85
N GLY A 238 -9.33 -18.70 15.96
CA GLY A 238 -10.26 -19.23 14.96
C GLY A 238 -9.60 -19.40 13.59
N PRO A 239 -10.31 -19.96 12.61
CA PRO A 239 -9.85 -20.03 11.24
C PRO A 239 -9.72 -18.61 10.65
N ALA A 240 -8.74 -18.41 9.76
CA ALA A 240 -8.54 -17.14 9.07
C ALA A 240 -8.47 -17.34 7.55
N VAL A 241 -8.96 -16.36 6.80
CA VAL A 241 -8.77 -16.30 5.35
C VAL A 241 -7.63 -15.35 5.06
N VAL A 242 -6.60 -15.87 4.38
CA VAL A 242 -5.39 -15.13 4.00
C VAL A 242 -4.98 -15.48 2.58
N ASP A 243 -4.07 -14.69 1.99
CA ASP A 243 -3.44 -15.06 0.72
C ASP A 243 -2.42 -16.19 0.91
N SER A 244 -2.18 -16.96 -0.15
CA SER A 244 -1.28 -18.12 -0.11
C SER A 244 0.19 -17.73 0.17
N PHE A 245 0.61 -16.50 -0.16
CA PHE A 245 1.96 -16.03 0.11
C PHE A 245 2.15 -15.74 1.61
N THR A 246 1.12 -15.18 2.25
CA THR A 246 1.09 -14.98 3.70
C THR A 246 0.98 -16.31 4.43
N ALA A 247 0.15 -17.25 3.95
CA ALA A 247 0.02 -18.57 4.53
C ALA A 247 1.34 -19.36 4.53
N ALA A 248 2.17 -19.19 3.50
CA ALA A 248 3.51 -19.76 3.43
C ALA A 248 4.49 -19.24 4.51
N ALA A 249 4.13 -18.15 5.17
CA ALA A 249 4.88 -17.56 6.28
C ALA A 249 4.53 -18.15 7.65
N ALA A 250 3.60 -19.10 7.71
CA ALA A 250 3.19 -19.74 8.96
C ALA A 250 4.41 -20.31 9.70
N ARG A 251 4.52 -19.95 10.97
CA ARG A 251 5.63 -20.38 11.84
C ARG A 251 5.34 -21.69 12.56
N ARG A 252 4.06 -22.00 12.77
CA ARG A 252 3.62 -23.22 13.44
C ARG A 252 3.38 -24.33 12.43
N GLY A 253 4.08 -25.42 12.58
CA GLY A 253 3.95 -26.61 11.72
C GLY A 253 2.62 -27.39 11.91
N ASP A 254 1.79 -27.00 12.88
CA ASP A 254 0.49 -27.59 13.17
C ASP A 254 -0.68 -26.86 12.47
N LEU A 255 -0.40 -25.78 11.73
CA LEU A 255 -1.44 -25.10 10.94
C LEU A 255 -1.83 -25.93 9.70
N VAL A 256 -3.13 -26.09 9.56
CA VAL A 256 -3.74 -26.66 8.35
C VAL A 256 -4.05 -25.53 7.38
N VAL A 257 -3.55 -25.63 6.16
CA VAL A 257 -3.85 -24.72 5.07
C VAL A 257 -4.76 -25.42 4.08
N GLN A 258 -5.97 -24.88 3.87
CA GLN A 258 -6.97 -25.42 2.95
C GLN A 258 -7.33 -24.39 1.87
N PRO A 259 -7.18 -24.70 0.57
CA PRO A 259 -7.71 -23.87 -0.49
C PRO A 259 -9.23 -23.69 -0.37
N LEU A 260 -9.70 -22.47 -0.67
CA LEU A 260 -11.13 -22.17 -0.70
C LEU A 260 -11.79 -22.73 -1.97
N VAL A 261 -13.05 -23.13 -1.85
CA VAL A 261 -13.91 -23.48 -2.97
C VAL A 261 -15.18 -22.61 -2.89
N PRO A 262 -15.50 -21.83 -3.96
CA PRO A 262 -14.74 -21.66 -5.21
C PRO A 262 -13.36 -21.03 -4.95
N GLU A 263 -12.43 -21.26 -5.89
CA GLU A 263 -11.09 -20.67 -5.82
C GLU A 263 -11.18 -19.16 -6.03
N VAL A 264 -10.50 -18.40 -5.16
CA VAL A 264 -10.41 -16.94 -5.24
C VAL A 264 -8.98 -16.57 -5.62
N PRO A 265 -8.71 -16.31 -6.91
CA PRO A 265 -7.37 -16.01 -7.38
C PRO A 265 -6.91 -14.64 -6.91
N VAL A 266 -5.62 -14.54 -6.59
CA VAL A 266 -4.93 -13.33 -6.13
C VAL A 266 -3.68 -13.11 -6.97
N GLY A 267 -3.57 -11.96 -7.62
CA GLY A 267 -2.37 -11.54 -8.30
C GLY A 267 -1.46 -10.71 -7.40
N LEU A 268 -0.16 -10.85 -7.59
CA LEU A 268 0.84 -9.97 -7.03
C LEU A 268 1.52 -9.19 -8.13
N PHE A 269 1.64 -7.87 -7.95
CA PHE A 269 2.11 -6.95 -8.99
C PHE A 269 3.15 -5.98 -8.46
N ALA A 270 4.11 -5.63 -9.33
CA ALA A 270 4.92 -4.44 -9.18
C ALA A 270 4.24 -3.27 -9.90
N LEU A 271 4.11 -2.15 -9.22
CA LEU A 271 3.64 -0.89 -9.78
C LEU A 271 4.81 0.07 -9.93
N LEU A 272 4.95 0.68 -11.09
CA LEU A 272 5.95 1.70 -11.40
C LEU A 272 5.28 2.96 -11.95
N PRO A 273 5.73 4.17 -11.60
CA PRO A 273 5.27 5.38 -12.24
C PRO A 273 5.62 5.40 -13.73
N GLN A 274 4.66 5.70 -14.60
CA GLN A 274 4.95 5.92 -16.02
C GLN A 274 5.80 7.18 -16.19
N GLY A 275 6.76 7.15 -17.15
CA GLY A 275 7.64 8.29 -17.41
C GLY A 275 8.58 8.62 -16.25
N GLN A 276 9.23 7.62 -15.68
CA GLN A 276 10.25 7.80 -14.62
C GLN A 276 11.39 8.71 -15.08
N PRO A 277 12.01 9.48 -14.14
CA PRO A 277 12.96 10.52 -14.46
C PRO A 277 14.24 10.02 -15.14
N GLY A 278 14.64 8.76 -14.95
CA GLY A 278 15.87 8.25 -15.55
C GLY A 278 15.87 6.76 -15.85
N PRO A 279 16.65 6.34 -16.88
CA PRO A 279 16.80 4.91 -17.20
C PRO A 279 17.48 4.12 -16.08
N HIS A 280 18.26 4.78 -15.22
CA HIS A 280 18.97 4.14 -14.11
C HIS A 280 18.03 3.78 -12.97
N GLU A 281 17.20 4.71 -12.52
CA GLU A 281 16.21 4.50 -11.45
C GLU A 281 15.21 3.42 -11.85
N ARG A 282 14.72 3.47 -13.09
CA ARG A 282 13.84 2.43 -13.64
C ARG A 282 14.49 1.06 -13.63
N ARG A 283 15.78 0.95 -14.02
CA ARG A 283 16.52 -0.32 -13.97
C ARG A 283 16.63 -0.86 -12.55
N LEU A 284 16.89 -0.01 -11.56
CA LEU A 284 16.98 -0.42 -10.16
C LEU A 284 15.61 -0.89 -9.63
N ALA A 285 14.52 -0.18 -9.97
CA ALA A 285 13.17 -0.58 -9.62
C ALA A 285 12.78 -1.94 -10.22
N LEU A 286 13.09 -2.14 -11.51
CA LEU A 286 12.86 -3.43 -12.19
C LEU A 286 13.72 -4.55 -11.61
N ALA A 287 15.00 -4.30 -11.30
CA ALA A 287 15.88 -5.27 -10.67
C ALA A 287 15.38 -5.67 -9.26
N PHE A 288 14.80 -4.71 -8.51
CA PHE A 288 14.20 -5.02 -7.22
C PHE A 288 12.90 -5.83 -7.39
N ALA A 289 12.05 -5.49 -8.35
CA ALA A 289 10.83 -6.24 -8.67
C ALA A 289 11.15 -7.69 -9.08
N GLU A 290 12.18 -7.89 -9.89
CA GLU A 290 12.67 -9.22 -10.27
C GLU A 290 13.19 -9.99 -9.06
N ALA A 291 14.01 -9.38 -8.22
CA ALA A 291 14.49 -9.98 -6.97
C ALA A 291 13.34 -10.38 -6.03
N PHE A 292 12.26 -9.58 -6.03
CA PHE A 292 11.05 -9.87 -5.26
C PHE A 292 10.29 -11.07 -5.86
N ALA A 293 10.11 -11.12 -7.18
CA ALA A 293 9.49 -12.25 -7.87
C ALA A 293 10.26 -13.56 -7.60
N GLN A 294 11.59 -13.52 -7.69
CA GLN A 294 12.44 -14.67 -7.37
C GLN A 294 12.30 -15.11 -5.90
N ALA A 295 12.17 -14.16 -4.97
CA ALA A 295 12.00 -14.47 -3.55
C ALA A 295 10.67 -15.19 -3.25
N LEU A 296 9.64 -14.97 -4.07
CA LEU A 296 8.36 -15.69 -3.96
C LEU A 296 8.46 -17.16 -4.37
N HIS A 297 9.34 -17.49 -5.31
CA HIS A 297 9.52 -18.87 -5.79
C HIS A 297 10.37 -19.71 -4.84
N ASP A 298 11.26 -19.08 -4.07
CA ASP A 298 12.15 -19.79 -3.12
C ASP A 298 11.59 -19.91 -1.70
N GLY A 299 10.51 -19.19 -1.39
CA GLY A 299 9.78 -19.39 -0.13
C GLY A 299 9.19 -20.80 -0.06
N PRO A 300 8.80 -21.30 1.12
CA PRO A 300 8.13 -22.60 1.24
C PRO A 300 6.73 -22.54 0.61
N VAL A 301 6.66 -22.12 -0.64
CA VAL A 301 5.48 -22.18 -1.48
C VAL A 301 5.61 -23.43 -2.30
N ALA A 302 5.22 -24.49 -1.75
CA ALA A 302 4.63 -25.59 -2.50
C ALA A 302 4.08 -26.55 -1.48
N ALA A 303 2.91 -26.32 -0.99
CA ALA A 303 2.01 -27.42 -0.93
C ALA A 303 1.86 -27.88 -2.39
N LYS A 304 2.72 -28.78 -2.85
CA LYS A 304 2.50 -29.58 -4.05
C LYS A 304 1.09 -30.19 -3.95
N PRO A 305 0.41 -30.36 -5.08
CA PRO A 305 -0.97 -30.82 -5.15
C PRO A 305 -1.19 -32.14 -4.45
#